data_1c1413916a1c7e957218d1d792c957e2
#
_entry.id   1c1413916a1c7e957218d1d792c957e2
#
_cell.length_a   1.000
_cell.length_b   1.000
_cell.length_c   1.000
_cell.angle_alpha   90.00
_cell.angle_beta   90.00
_cell.angle_gamma   90.00
#
_symmetry.space_group_name_H-M   'P 1'
#
loop_
_entity.id
_entity.type
_entity.pdbx_description
1 polymer ?
#
loop_
_entity_poly.entity_id
_entity_poly.type
_entity_poly.pdbx_seq_one_letter_code
_entity_poly.pdbx_strand_id
1 'polypeptide(L)'
;MIRIMKNSDLTQCGSIYTKAFPMEYWGIDWTTENATEYLQDFFEQRRFVGFVYEENKEVIGCIFALRKISGNKEEIYINEMAVLPERQGQGIGKQLLNAVKDYCKDKGLAGIVLYTSEYAPAAKFYEKNGFKLSKGTICMYCE
;
A
#
# COMPACT_ATOMS: atom_id res chain seq x y z
N MET A 1 -9.36 -9.72 9.65
CA MET A 1 -9.00 -10.87 8.79
C MET A 1 -8.58 -10.40 7.40
N ILE A 2 -7.48 -10.91 6.93
CA ILE A 2 -6.97 -10.54 5.59
C ILE A 2 -7.70 -11.34 4.51
N ARG A 3 -8.10 -10.66 3.45
CA ARG A 3 -8.65 -11.27 2.23
C ARG A 3 -8.27 -10.47 0.99
N ILE A 4 -8.41 -11.09 -0.17
CA ILE A 4 -8.20 -10.43 -1.47
C ILE A 4 -9.18 -9.26 -1.62
N MET A 5 -8.67 -8.15 -2.13
CA MET A 5 -9.45 -6.95 -2.41
C MET A 5 -10.41 -7.17 -3.58
N LYS A 6 -11.61 -6.61 -3.44
CA LYS A 6 -12.65 -6.60 -4.47
C LYS A 6 -12.91 -5.17 -4.93
N ASN A 7 -13.46 -5.01 -6.13
CA ASN A 7 -13.84 -3.68 -6.63
C ASN A 7 -14.78 -2.95 -5.66
N SER A 8 -15.70 -3.68 -5.02
CA SER A 8 -16.62 -3.11 -4.04
C SER A 8 -15.97 -2.55 -2.78
N ASP A 9 -14.69 -2.84 -2.54
CA ASP A 9 -13.95 -2.33 -1.38
C ASP A 9 -13.39 -0.92 -1.61
N LEU A 10 -13.28 -0.48 -2.86
CA LEU A 10 -12.54 0.73 -3.22
C LEU A 10 -13.07 2.00 -2.54
N THR A 11 -14.37 2.16 -2.39
CA THR A 11 -14.95 3.32 -1.71
C THR A 11 -14.53 3.39 -0.24
N GLN A 12 -14.56 2.25 0.46
CA GLN A 12 -14.07 2.19 1.84
C GLN A 12 -12.58 2.43 1.90
N CYS A 13 -11.81 1.88 0.96
CA CYS A 13 -10.36 2.14 0.87
C CYS A 13 -10.06 3.62 0.66
N GLY A 14 -10.83 4.30 -0.20
CA GLY A 14 -10.69 5.74 -0.42
C GLY A 14 -10.96 6.56 0.84
N SER A 15 -11.98 6.20 1.59
CA SER A 15 -12.27 6.84 2.89
C SER A 15 -11.13 6.64 3.90
N ILE A 16 -10.62 5.42 4.00
CA ILE A 16 -9.48 5.09 4.89
C ILE A 16 -8.24 5.89 4.48
N TYR A 17 -7.95 5.91 3.18
CA TYR A 17 -6.79 6.59 2.63
C TYR A 17 -6.82 8.09 2.97
N THR A 18 -7.95 8.73 2.77
CA THR A 18 -8.14 10.16 3.08
C THR A 18 -7.85 10.47 4.55
N LYS A 19 -8.27 9.60 5.45
CA LYS A 19 -8.04 9.76 6.89
C LYS A 19 -6.60 9.44 7.30
N ALA A 20 -5.97 8.47 6.66
CA ALA A 20 -4.63 8.00 6.98
C ALA A 20 -3.52 8.91 6.43
N PHE A 21 -3.80 9.70 5.39
CA PHE A 21 -2.83 10.57 4.73
C PHE A 21 -3.25 12.04 4.82
N PRO A 22 -3.23 12.63 6.02
CA PRO A 22 -3.61 14.03 6.18
C PRO A 22 -2.60 14.96 5.50
N MET A 23 -3.10 16.09 4.99
CA MET A 23 -2.32 17.11 4.28
C MET A 23 -1.09 17.58 5.08
N GLU A 24 -1.19 17.59 6.39
CA GLU A 24 -0.14 17.98 7.34
C GLU A 24 1.21 17.28 7.09
N TYR A 25 1.20 15.98 6.79
CA TYR A 25 2.43 15.22 6.55
C TYR A 25 2.74 15.00 5.07
N TRP A 26 1.69 14.90 4.24
CA TRP A 26 1.83 14.45 2.86
C TRP A 26 1.69 15.55 1.83
N GLY A 27 1.19 16.73 2.25
CA GLY A 27 1.06 17.90 1.40
C GLY A 27 0.01 17.79 0.28
N ILE A 28 -0.84 16.77 0.33
CA ILE A 28 -1.89 16.52 -0.68
C ILE A 28 -3.25 16.54 0.01
N ASP A 29 -4.18 17.26 -0.59
CA ASP A 29 -5.56 17.36 -0.09
C ASP A 29 -6.43 16.27 -0.72
N TRP A 30 -6.63 15.19 0.04
CA TRP A 30 -7.45 14.07 -0.40
C TRP A 30 -8.90 14.23 0.06
N THR A 31 -9.84 13.94 -0.86
CA THR A 31 -11.24 13.68 -0.55
C THR A 31 -11.51 12.19 -0.75
N THR A 32 -12.58 11.67 -0.19
CA THR A 32 -12.95 10.25 -0.42
C THR A 32 -13.13 9.96 -1.91
N GLU A 33 -13.71 10.90 -2.65
CA GLU A 33 -13.97 10.75 -4.09
C GLU A 33 -12.67 10.67 -4.89
N ASN A 34 -11.77 11.66 -4.74
CA ASN A 34 -10.52 11.64 -5.51
C ASN A 34 -9.56 10.55 -5.05
N ALA A 35 -9.58 10.19 -3.77
CA ALA A 35 -8.79 9.06 -3.27
C ALA A 35 -9.30 7.74 -3.83
N THR A 36 -10.61 7.56 -3.90
CA THR A 36 -11.21 6.34 -4.50
C THR A 36 -10.83 6.22 -5.97
N GLU A 37 -10.91 7.31 -6.73
CA GLU A 37 -10.52 7.35 -8.14
C GLU A 37 -9.03 7.03 -8.33
N TYR A 38 -8.18 7.63 -7.52
CA TYR A 38 -6.74 7.37 -7.51
C TYR A 38 -6.43 5.88 -7.23
N LEU A 39 -7.08 5.29 -6.24
CA LEU A 39 -6.88 3.89 -5.88
C LEU A 39 -7.44 2.92 -6.94
N GLN A 40 -8.52 3.33 -7.61
CA GLN A 40 -9.10 2.54 -8.69
C GLN A 40 -8.14 2.40 -9.86
N ASP A 41 -7.32 3.41 -10.15
CA ASP A 41 -6.31 3.35 -11.20
C ASP A 41 -5.30 2.22 -10.96
N PHE A 42 -4.93 1.96 -9.71
CA PHE A 42 -4.09 0.80 -9.39
C PHE A 42 -4.88 -0.50 -9.53
N PHE A 43 -6.09 -0.55 -9.01
CA PHE A 43 -6.92 -1.74 -9.02
C PHE A 43 -7.18 -2.26 -10.44
N GLU A 44 -7.33 -1.38 -11.41
CA GLU A 44 -7.61 -1.72 -12.81
C GLU A 44 -6.36 -2.16 -13.58
N GLN A 45 -5.18 -2.08 -12.99
CA GLN A 45 -3.95 -2.55 -13.63
C GLN A 45 -3.96 -4.07 -13.77
N ARG A 46 -3.54 -4.56 -14.93
CA ARG A 46 -3.54 -5.99 -15.24
C ARG A 46 -2.80 -6.85 -14.20
N ARG A 47 -1.73 -6.31 -13.60
CA ARG A 47 -0.88 -7.05 -12.66
C ARG A 47 -1.11 -6.64 -11.21
N PHE A 48 -2.30 -6.13 -10.94
CA PHE A 48 -2.68 -5.68 -9.61
C PHE A 48 -2.73 -6.84 -8.61
N VAL A 49 -2.24 -6.57 -7.40
CA VAL A 49 -2.35 -7.44 -6.24
C VAL A 49 -2.78 -6.56 -5.06
N GLY A 50 -3.90 -6.89 -4.44
CA GLY A 50 -4.38 -6.10 -3.31
C GLY A 50 -5.06 -6.95 -2.27
N PHE A 51 -4.93 -6.51 -1.02
CA PHE A 51 -5.56 -7.15 0.13
C PHE A 51 -6.23 -6.09 1.00
N VAL A 52 -7.26 -6.52 1.70
CA VAL A 52 -7.91 -5.73 2.73
C VAL A 52 -7.92 -6.48 4.05
N TYR A 53 -7.89 -5.73 5.14
CA TYR A 53 -8.21 -6.26 6.46
C TYR A 53 -9.68 -5.94 6.74
N GLU A 54 -10.46 -6.98 6.92
CA GLU A 54 -11.90 -6.87 7.16
C GLU A 54 -12.24 -7.36 8.56
N GLU A 55 -13.11 -6.62 9.23
CA GLU A 55 -13.63 -6.97 10.55
C GLU A 55 -15.09 -6.56 10.63
N ASN A 56 -15.97 -7.47 11.02
CA ASN A 56 -17.42 -7.22 11.09
C ASN A 56 -18.00 -6.67 9.77
N LYS A 57 -17.55 -7.21 8.64
CA LYS A 57 -17.96 -6.81 7.28
C LYS A 57 -17.53 -5.39 6.89
N GLU A 58 -16.64 -4.77 7.66
CA GLU A 58 -16.08 -3.46 7.34
C GLU A 58 -14.59 -3.58 7.00
N VAL A 59 -14.15 -2.82 6.01
CA VAL A 59 -12.73 -2.71 5.66
C VAL A 59 -12.08 -1.73 6.64
N ILE A 60 -11.03 -2.20 7.31
CA ILE A 60 -10.28 -1.43 8.33
C ILE A 60 -8.93 -0.97 7.78
N GLY A 61 -8.39 -1.67 6.82
CA GLY A 61 -7.12 -1.35 6.20
C GLY A 61 -7.00 -1.99 4.83
N CYS A 62 -6.07 -1.47 4.02
CA CYS A 62 -5.87 -1.94 2.66
C CYS A 62 -4.41 -1.80 2.23
N ILE A 63 -4.00 -2.64 1.28
CA ILE A 63 -2.70 -2.56 0.63
C ILE A 63 -2.86 -2.79 -0.86
N PHE A 64 -2.27 -1.91 -1.65
CA PHE A 64 -2.30 -1.92 -3.12
C PHE A 64 -0.89 -2.16 -3.63
N ALA A 65 -0.72 -3.14 -4.50
CA ALA A 65 0.56 -3.48 -5.09
C ALA A 65 0.40 -3.85 -6.56
N LEU A 66 1.51 -3.72 -7.30
CA LEU A 66 1.59 -4.09 -8.71
C LEU A 66 2.78 -5.02 -8.91
N ARG A 67 2.60 -6.08 -9.65
CA ARG A 67 3.72 -6.89 -10.13
C ARG A 67 4.37 -6.14 -11.29
N LYS A 68 5.68 -6.21 -11.36
CA LYS A 68 6.46 -5.54 -12.41
C LYS A 68 7.54 -6.45 -12.95
N ILE A 69 7.55 -6.60 -14.26
CA ILE A 69 8.61 -7.33 -14.96
C ILE A 69 9.85 -6.43 -14.96
N SER A 70 10.97 -6.99 -14.51
CA SER A 70 12.27 -6.34 -14.46
C SER A 70 13.31 -7.26 -15.12
N GLY A 71 13.39 -7.24 -16.45
CA GLY A 71 14.23 -8.15 -17.23
C GLY A 71 13.77 -9.59 -17.09
N ASN A 72 14.65 -10.47 -16.63
CA ASN A 72 14.35 -11.90 -16.40
C ASN A 72 13.73 -12.15 -15.00
N LYS A 73 13.40 -11.11 -14.28
CA LYS A 73 12.80 -11.17 -12.93
C LYS A 73 11.44 -10.54 -12.93
N GLU A 74 10.66 -10.82 -11.91
CA GLU A 74 9.43 -10.10 -11.60
C GLU A 74 9.48 -9.67 -10.14
N GLU A 75 9.18 -8.40 -9.88
CA GLU A 75 9.12 -7.81 -8.55
C GLU A 75 7.70 -7.36 -8.24
N ILE A 76 7.42 -7.04 -6.99
CA ILE A 76 6.17 -6.42 -6.59
C ILE A 76 6.44 -5.05 -5.99
N TYR A 77 5.68 -4.05 -6.43
CA TYR A 77 5.75 -2.68 -5.91
C TYR A 77 4.53 -2.43 -5.06
N ILE A 78 4.74 -2.10 -3.79
CA ILE A 78 3.67 -1.60 -2.93
C ILE A 78 3.45 -0.15 -3.29
N ASN A 79 2.27 0.14 -3.83
CA ASN A 79 1.90 1.50 -4.24
C ASN A 79 1.31 2.28 -3.08
N GLU A 80 0.39 1.66 -2.32
CA GLU A 80 -0.28 2.29 -1.21
C GLU A 80 -0.61 1.28 -0.12
N MET A 81 -0.58 1.74 1.13
CA MET A 81 -1.06 1.00 2.28
C MET A 81 -1.67 1.99 3.26
N ALA A 82 -2.83 1.68 3.77
CA ALA A 82 -3.52 2.54 4.73
C ALA A 82 -4.27 1.70 5.76
N VAL A 83 -4.29 2.18 6.99
CA VAL A 83 -5.08 1.63 8.10
C VAL A 83 -5.81 2.79 8.76
N LEU A 84 -7.08 2.58 9.11
CA LEU A 84 -7.84 3.59 9.86
C LEU A 84 -7.00 4.11 11.03
N PRO A 85 -6.88 5.44 11.20
CA PRO A 85 -6.03 6.03 12.24
C PRO A 85 -6.29 5.46 13.63
N GLU A 86 -7.56 5.29 14.02
CA GLU A 86 -7.95 4.74 15.32
C GLU A 86 -7.62 3.26 15.50
N ARG A 87 -7.23 2.58 14.43
CA ARG A 87 -6.88 1.15 14.43
C ARG A 87 -5.39 0.90 14.17
N GLN A 88 -4.61 1.96 14.05
CA GLN A 88 -3.15 1.86 13.91
C GLN A 88 -2.52 1.40 15.23
N GLY A 89 -1.33 0.82 15.13
CA GLY A 89 -0.64 0.28 16.31
C GLY A 89 -1.17 -1.06 16.83
N GLN A 90 -2.08 -1.70 16.11
CA GLN A 90 -2.70 -2.99 16.47
C GLN A 90 -2.22 -4.16 15.60
N GLY A 91 -1.18 -3.94 14.81
CA GLY A 91 -0.60 -4.98 13.96
C GLY A 91 -1.33 -5.23 12.63
N ILE A 92 -2.34 -4.43 12.30
CA ILE A 92 -3.10 -4.58 11.03
C ILE A 92 -2.21 -4.31 9.83
N GLY A 93 -1.42 -3.24 9.86
CA GLY A 93 -0.46 -2.91 8.79
C GLY A 93 0.55 -4.03 8.58
N LYS A 94 1.05 -4.63 9.64
CA LYS A 94 1.96 -5.77 9.57
C LYS A 94 1.31 -6.99 8.92
N GLN A 95 0.05 -7.26 9.23
CA GLN A 95 -0.69 -8.36 8.61
C GLN A 95 -0.92 -8.12 7.11
N LEU A 96 -1.25 -6.89 6.71
CA LEU A 96 -1.38 -6.51 5.30
C LEU A 96 -0.05 -6.69 4.56
N LEU A 97 1.03 -6.21 5.16
CA LEU A 97 2.37 -6.34 4.58
C LEU A 97 2.79 -7.81 4.47
N ASN A 98 2.48 -8.62 5.47
CA ASN A 98 2.79 -10.06 5.44
C ASN A 98 2.01 -10.78 4.33
N ALA A 99 0.78 -10.36 4.02
CA ALA A 99 0.02 -10.92 2.91
C ALA A 99 0.75 -10.71 1.57
N VAL A 100 1.33 -9.53 1.37
CA VAL A 100 2.15 -9.24 0.17
C VAL A 100 3.45 -10.04 0.18
N LYS A 101 4.11 -10.18 1.34
CA LYS A 101 5.33 -10.99 1.47
C LYS A 101 5.07 -12.46 1.16
N ASP A 102 3.98 -13.01 1.66
CA ASP A 102 3.58 -14.40 1.41
C ASP A 102 3.23 -14.60 -0.08
N TYR A 103 2.52 -13.66 -0.67
CA TYR A 103 2.23 -13.67 -2.10
C TYR A 103 3.52 -13.66 -2.93
N CYS A 104 4.46 -12.77 -2.59
CA CYS A 104 5.75 -12.66 -3.24
C CYS A 104 6.52 -14.01 -3.21
N LYS A 105 6.56 -14.63 -2.05
CA LYS A 105 7.19 -15.93 -1.85
C LYS A 105 6.50 -17.04 -2.65
N ASP A 106 5.18 -17.11 -2.58
CA ASP A 106 4.39 -18.15 -3.26
C ASP A 106 4.52 -18.07 -4.78
N LYS A 107 4.65 -16.86 -5.32
CA LYS A 107 4.80 -16.64 -6.78
C LYS A 107 6.25 -16.61 -7.24
N GLY A 108 7.22 -16.77 -6.34
CA GLY A 108 8.64 -16.75 -6.68
C GLY A 108 9.12 -15.40 -7.19
N LEU A 109 8.57 -14.30 -6.67
CA LEU A 109 8.97 -12.95 -7.07
C LEU A 109 10.32 -12.59 -6.45
N ALA A 110 11.09 -11.77 -7.15
CA ALA A 110 12.47 -11.44 -6.78
C ALA A 110 12.57 -10.51 -5.56
N GLY A 111 11.55 -9.69 -5.31
CA GLY A 111 11.58 -8.77 -4.18
C GLY A 111 10.39 -7.84 -4.15
N ILE A 112 10.37 -7.02 -3.11
CA ILE A 112 9.31 -6.04 -2.84
C ILE A 112 9.95 -4.67 -2.79
N VAL A 113 9.40 -3.71 -3.55
CA VAL A 113 9.88 -2.33 -3.61
C VAL A 113 8.74 -1.40 -3.20
N LEU A 114 9.08 -0.31 -2.53
CA LEU A 114 8.14 0.76 -2.25
C LEU A 114 8.85 2.11 -2.18
N TYR A 115 8.06 3.18 -2.34
CA TYR A 115 8.50 4.57 -2.12
C TYR A 115 7.68 5.14 -0.98
N THR A 116 8.33 5.87 -0.09
CA THR A 116 7.67 6.53 1.03
C THR A 116 8.40 7.83 1.37
N SER A 117 7.76 8.69 2.14
CA SER A 117 8.40 9.91 2.63
C SER A 117 9.32 9.60 3.80
N GLU A 118 10.54 10.11 3.76
CA GLU A 118 11.49 10.02 4.87
C GLU A 118 11.03 10.78 6.12
N TYR A 119 10.11 11.72 5.95
CA TYR A 119 9.57 12.56 7.04
C TYR A 119 8.33 11.97 7.70
N ALA A 120 7.73 10.94 7.12
CA ALA A 120 6.54 10.32 7.67
C ALA A 120 6.89 9.11 8.54
N PRO A 121 6.03 8.74 9.50
CA PRO A 121 6.26 7.59 10.38
C PRO A 121 6.36 6.26 9.64
N ALA A 122 5.82 6.18 8.42
CA ALA A 122 5.78 4.96 7.62
C ALA A 122 7.17 4.36 7.35
N ALA A 123 8.18 5.20 7.13
CA ALA A 123 9.54 4.73 6.87
C ALA A 123 10.06 3.82 7.99
N LYS A 124 9.87 4.22 9.24
CA LYS A 124 10.27 3.43 10.41
C LYS A 124 9.51 2.12 10.50
N PHE A 125 8.22 2.13 10.15
CA PHE A 125 7.42 0.92 10.10
C PHE A 125 7.98 -0.09 9.10
N TYR A 126 8.33 0.36 7.90
CA TYR A 126 8.91 -0.52 6.88
C TYR A 126 10.28 -1.04 7.29
N GLU A 127 11.14 -0.22 7.87
CA GLU A 127 12.45 -0.64 8.37
C GLU A 127 12.32 -1.76 9.42
N LYS A 128 11.38 -1.62 10.37
CA LYS A 128 11.09 -2.65 11.38
C LYS A 128 10.60 -3.95 10.77
N ASN A 129 10.03 -3.90 9.58
CA ASN A 129 9.50 -5.06 8.87
C ASN A 129 10.43 -5.59 7.78
N GLY A 130 11.72 -5.26 7.84
CA GLY A 130 12.75 -5.84 7.01
C GLY A 130 13.07 -5.10 5.73
N PHE A 131 12.51 -3.91 5.51
CA PHE A 131 12.83 -3.07 4.38
C PHE A 131 14.10 -2.26 4.65
N LYS A 132 14.89 -2.06 3.61
CA LYS A 132 16.13 -1.30 3.67
C LYS A 132 16.09 -0.17 2.65
N LEU A 133 16.72 0.94 2.99
CA LEU A 133 16.88 2.05 2.05
C LEU A 133 17.68 1.58 0.83
N SER A 134 17.13 1.78 -0.37
CA SER A 134 17.84 1.49 -1.61
C SER A 134 18.84 2.61 -1.90
N LYS A 135 20.10 2.25 -2.12
CA LYS A 135 21.16 3.18 -2.52
C LYS A 135 21.25 3.21 -4.04
N GLY A 136 21.56 4.39 -4.58
CA GLY A 136 21.75 4.57 -6.02
C GLY A 136 20.47 4.92 -6.79
N THR A 137 19.34 4.99 -6.11
CA THR A 137 18.06 5.44 -6.69
C THR A 137 17.68 6.78 -6.09
N ILE A 138 17.31 7.73 -6.93
CA ILE A 138 16.85 9.05 -6.51
C ILE A 138 15.50 9.36 -7.16
N CYS A 139 14.70 10.18 -6.48
CA CYS A 139 13.48 10.72 -7.05
C CYS A 139 13.79 12.10 -7.66
N MET A 140 13.37 12.31 -8.89
CA MET A 140 13.56 13.59 -9.59
C MET A 140 12.19 14.06 -10.11
N TYR A 141 11.98 15.39 -10.08
CA TYR A 141 10.76 15.97 -10.63
C TYR A 141 11.08 17.24 -11.41
N CYS A 142 10.16 17.66 -12.25
CA CYS A 142 10.24 18.93 -13.01
C CYS A 142 8.86 19.60 -12.98
N GLU A 143 8.83 20.90 -12.77
CA GLU A 143 7.61 21.72 -12.89
C GLU A 143 7.45 22.26 -14.30
#